data_5df7be448ac1b031f4896766b7b44b4d
#
_entry.id   5df7be448ac1b031f4896766b7b44b4d
#
_cell.length_a   1.000
_cell.length_b   1.000
_cell.length_c   1.000
_cell.angle_alpha   90.00
_cell.angle_beta   90.00
_cell.angle_gamma   90.00
#
_symmetry.space_group_name_H-M   'P 1'
#
loop_
_entity.id
_entity.type
_entity.pdbx_description
1 polymer ?
#
loop_
_entity_poly.entity_id
_entity_poly.type
_entity_poly.pdbx_seq_one_letter_code
_entity_poly.pdbx_strand_id
1 'polypeptide(L)'
;MPEGYTHVRTARKAAETIHYKIQCPAAFAAGANGPDSFFCFEIWKKRAKRRYDLPGLGNRMHEEKTGAFLRSLCANVKTRPQVEYTLGFLSHYAADTVVHPFICAMCAPGQPYAGKGGHGYLEIALDSTLHAEDTGSALVPVDDVSPLPTGEELADITALLHTCLLETYGEDIPVEYLADAFWDTYRLRGLFPSKHGLRRVFFWLVEPLFGGRGFITGHVSPRQLDKRLPDDWTDPFTGEHHDGGLFALLPKAVFRSEQFMGAALLYWMNRLPPAEFAEKLGSMSYLQGIATPESDPDTTNQTEKENTV
;
A
#
# COMPACT_ATOMS: atom_id res chain seq x y z
N MET A 1 -0.52 5.45 -4.96
CA MET A 1 -0.93 4.05 -4.68
C MET A 1 -0.44 3.20 -5.81
N PRO A 2 0.58 2.33 -5.65
CA PRO A 2 0.79 1.26 -6.61
C PRO A 2 -0.52 0.51 -6.72
N GLU A 3 -0.91 0.19 -7.92
CA GLU A 3 -2.06 -0.66 -8.08
C GLU A 3 -1.67 -2.05 -7.58
N GLY A 4 -2.58 -2.74 -6.94
CA GLY A 4 -2.27 -3.85 -6.07
C GLY A 4 -1.58 -5.08 -6.66
N TYR A 5 -1.48 -5.26 -8.01
CA TYR A 5 -0.82 -6.43 -8.59
C TYR A 5 0.67 -6.46 -8.26
N THR A 6 1.37 -5.35 -8.43
CA THR A 6 2.79 -5.24 -8.09
C THR A 6 3.04 -5.58 -6.62
N HIS A 7 2.19 -5.11 -5.71
CA HIS A 7 2.28 -5.44 -4.29
C HIS A 7 2.04 -6.92 -4.00
N VAL A 8 0.94 -7.48 -4.51
CA VAL A 8 0.62 -8.91 -4.32
C VAL A 8 1.70 -9.80 -4.91
N ARG A 9 2.21 -9.46 -6.10
CA ARG A 9 3.33 -10.17 -6.74
C ARG A 9 4.60 -10.13 -5.89
N THR A 10 4.97 -8.94 -5.39
CA THR A 10 6.14 -8.75 -4.52
C THR A 10 6.03 -9.57 -3.25
N ALA A 11 4.86 -9.51 -2.57
CA ALA A 11 4.60 -10.27 -1.38
C ALA A 11 4.67 -11.79 -1.60
N ARG A 12 4.09 -12.30 -2.70
CA ARG A 12 4.16 -13.72 -3.07
C ARG A 12 5.59 -14.18 -3.35
N LYS A 13 6.37 -13.40 -4.10
CA LYS A 13 7.77 -13.71 -4.37
C LYS A 13 8.61 -13.74 -3.09
N ALA A 14 8.41 -12.77 -2.18
CA ALA A 14 9.07 -12.78 -0.88
C ALA A 14 8.70 -14.00 -0.04
N ALA A 15 7.42 -14.37 0.00
CA ALA A 15 6.96 -15.58 0.70
C ALA A 15 7.56 -16.86 0.12
N GLU A 16 7.66 -16.96 -1.21
CA GLU A 16 8.31 -18.09 -1.90
C GLU A 16 9.79 -18.21 -1.54
N THR A 17 10.55 -17.10 -1.53
CA THR A 17 11.97 -17.08 -1.20
C THR A 17 12.24 -17.54 0.23
N ILE A 18 11.41 -17.12 1.19
CA ILE A 18 11.54 -17.55 2.60
C ILE A 18 10.86 -18.90 2.87
N HIS A 19 10.39 -19.60 1.83
CA HIS A 19 9.69 -20.88 1.91
C HIS A 19 8.44 -20.85 2.81
N TYR A 20 7.74 -19.71 2.86
CA TYR A 20 6.49 -19.58 3.58
C TYR A 20 5.31 -20.04 2.73
N LYS A 21 4.56 -21.02 3.24
CA LYS A 21 3.36 -21.53 2.56
C LYS A 21 2.13 -20.72 2.94
N ILE A 22 1.63 -19.92 2.00
CA ILE A 22 0.40 -19.14 2.16
C ILE A 22 -0.80 -20.11 2.22
N GLN A 23 -1.67 -19.96 3.22
CA GLN A 23 -2.87 -20.78 3.47
C GLN A 23 -4.16 -19.98 3.31
N CYS A 24 -4.13 -18.65 3.53
CA CYS A 24 -5.24 -17.72 3.38
C CYS A 24 -4.89 -16.68 2.30
N PRO A 25 -4.89 -17.07 1.00
CA PRO A 25 -4.35 -16.24 -0.07
C PRO A 25 -5.09 -14.90 -0.24
N ALA A 26 -6.39 -14.84 0.06
CA ALA A 26 -7.15 -13.59 0.03
C ALA A 26 -6.76 -12.64 1.19
N ALA A 27 -6.59 -13.17 2.40
CA ALA A 27 -6.10 -12.39 3.55
C ALA A 27 -4.68 -11.86 3.30
N PHE A 28 -3.79 -12.70 2.76
CA PHE A 28 -2.42 -12.31 2.41
C PHE A 28 -2.38 -11.20 1.36
N ALA A 29 -3.17 -11.33 0.28
CA ALA A 29 -3.27 -10.32 -0.77
C ALA A 29 -3.94 -9.02 -0.27
N ALA A 30 -4.95 -9.12 0.60
CA ALA A 30 -5.54 -7.96 1.25
C ALA A 30 -4.51 -7.20 2.10
N GLY A 31 -3.66 -7.91 2.83
CA GLY A 31 -2.52 -7.33 3.55
C GLY A 31 -1.51 -6.68 2.60
N ALA A 32 -1.18 -7.32 1.48
CA ALA A 32 -0.27 -6.77 0.48
C ALA A 32 -0.78 -5.47 -0.17
N ASN A 33 -2.05 -5.16 -0.06
CA ASN A 33 -2.59 -3.84 -0.39
C ASN A 33 -2.44 -2.81 0.74
N GLY A 34 -2.01 -3.22 1.93
CA GLY A 34 -1.76 -2.32 3.06
C GLY A 34 -2.93 -1.40 3.40
N PRO A 35 -2.68 -0.12 3.68
CA PRO A 35 -3.71 0.87 3.98
C PRO A 35 -4.48 1.36 2.74
N ASP A 36 -4.09 0.93 1.53
CA ASP A 36 -4.68 1.39 0.26
C ASP A 36 -6.17 1.06 0.14
N SER A 37 -6.61 -0.02 0.77
CA SER A 37 -8.03 -0.36 0.84
C SER A 37 -8.89 0.76 1.45
N PHE A 38 -8.31 1.62 2.27
CA PHE A 38 -9.03 2.74 2.90
C PHE A 38 -9.33 3.88 1.93
N PHE A 39 -8.54 4.05 0.88
CA PHE A 39 -8.76 5.11 -0.11
C PHE A 39 -10.05 4.95 -0.91
N CYS A 40 -10.54 3.72 -1.03
CA CYS A 40 -11.76 3.43 -1.76
C CYS A 40 -13.04 3.62 -0.94
N PHE A 41 -12.93 3.72 0.40
CA PHE A 41 -14.10 3.79 1.29
C PHE A 41 -14.97 5.01 0.98
N GLU A 42 -16.20 4.73 0.54
CA GLU A 42 -17.21 5.74 0.20
C GLU A 42 -16.69 6.89 -0.69
N ILE A 43 -15.70 6.59 -1.57
CA ILE A 43 -15.02 7.62 -2.40
C ILE A 43 -15.98 8.40 -3.30
N TRP A 44 -17.15 7.84 -3.65
CA TRP A 44 -18.21 8.50 -4.41
C TRP A 44 -19.00 9.53 -3.60
N LYS A 45 -18.85 9.55 -2.26
CA LYS A 45 -19.43 10.56 -1.39
C LYS A 45 -18.47 11.73 -1.19
N LYS A 46 -19.02 12.96 -1.09
CA LYS A 46 -18.22 14.11 -0.62
C LYS A 46 -17.66 13.79 0.77
N ARG A 47 -16.42 14.20 1.07
CA ARG A 47 -15.74 13.94 2.35
C ARG A 47 -16.64 14.19 3.58
N ALA A 48 -17.31 15.34 3.63
CA ALA A 48 -18.22 15.70 4.74
C ALA A 48 -19.48 14.82 4.87
N LYS A 49 -19.73 13.90 3.91
CA LYS A 49 -20.87 12.98 3.91
C LYS A 49 -20.49 11.53 4.10
N ARG A 50 -19.19 11.23 4.23
CA ARG A 50 -18.70 9.88 4.55
C ARG A 50 -19.01 9.58 6.00
N ARG A 51 -19.28 8.31 6.30
CA ARG A 51 -19.50 7.84 7.70
C ARG A 51 -18.23 7.99 8.54
N TYR A 52 -17.07 7.92 7.90
CA TYR A 52 -15.76 8.15 8.47
C TYR A 52 -14.76 8.58 7.37
N ASP A 53 -13.71 9.31 7.74
CA ASP A 53 -12.68 9.72 6.77
C ASP A 53 -11.54 8.67 6.68
N LEU A 54 -11.89 7.42 6.34
CA LEU A 54 -10.88 6.37 6.12
C LEU A 54 -9.83 6.74 5.07
N PRO A 55 -10.17 7.40 3.94
CA PRO A 55 -9.14 7.88 3.03
C PRO A 55 -8.13 8.85 3.67
N GLY A 56 -8.59 9.73 4.56
CA GLY A 56 -7.70 10.60 5.33
C GLY A 56 -6.81 9.83 6.29
N LEU A 57 -7.35 8.82 6.96
CA LEU A 57 -6.57 7.93 7.81
C LEU A 57 -5.55 7.12 7.00
N GLY A 58 -5.93 6.60 5.83
CA GLY A 58 -5.01 5.92 4.92
C GLY A 58 -3.78 6.78 4.58
N ASN A 59 -3.98 8.08 4.29
CA ASN A 59 -2.86 9.01 4.08
C ASN A 59 -1.97 9.13 5.34
N ARG A 60 -2.57 9.28 6.53
CA ARG A 60 -1.81 9.33 7.79
C ARG A 60 -0.98 8.06 8.01
N MET A 61 -1.56 6.89 7.72
CA MET A 61 -0.88 5.61 7.86
C MET A 61 0.34 5.45 6.92
N HIS A 62 0.38 6.19 5.81
CA HIS A 62 1.55 6.21 4.93
C HIS A 62 2.69 7.09 5.46
N GLU A 63 2.41 8.04 6.36
CA GLU A 63 3.38 9.07 6.72
C GLU A 63 3.62 9.21 8.23
N GLU A 64 2.72 8.70 9.07
CA GLU A 64 2.78 8.90 10.52
C GLU A 64 2.77 7.57 11.26
N LYS A 65 3.61 7.42 12.29
CA LYS A 65 3.63 6.27 13.21
C LYS A 65 3.70 4.91 12.49
N THR A 66 4.33 4.86 11.31
CA THR A 66 4.33 3.69 10.43
C THR A 66 4.92 2.46 11.13
N GLY A 67 6.08 2.60 11.77
CA GLY A 67 6.71 1.53 12.55
C GLY A 67 5.88 1.11 13.77
N ALA A 68 5.25 2.05 14.47
CA ALA A 68 4.40 1.76 15.62
C ALA A 68 3.19 0.92 15.19
N PHE A 69 2.55 1.25 14.08
CA PHE A 69 1.41 0.48 13.55
C PHE A 69 1.82 -0.94 13.13
N LEU A 70 2.96 -1.11 12.47
CA LEU A 70 3.47 -2.42 12.08
C LEU A 70 3.79 -3.30 13.30
N ARG A 71 4.36 -2.71 14.36
CA ARG A 71 4.59 -3.42 15.62
C ARG A 71 3.28 -3.82 16.30
N SER A 72 2.28 -2.93 16.32
CA SER A 72 0.95 -3.24 16.85
C SER A 72 0.29 -4.38 16.07
N LEU A 73 0.33 -4.37 14.72
CA LEU A 73 -0.14 -5.49 13.90
C LEU A 73 0.52 -6.81 14.33
N CYS A 74 1.86 -6.84 14.39
CA CYS A 74 2.60 -8.06 14.73
C CYS A 74 2.35 -8.54 16.16
N ALA A 75 2.12 -7.63 17.12
CA ALA A 75 1.85 -7.97 18.51
C ALA A 75 0.44 -8.51 18.75
N ASN A 76 -0.53 -8.12 17.91
CA ASN A 76 -1.95 -8.41 18.13
C ASN A 76 -2.51 -9.58 17.29
N VAL A 77 -1.70 -10.23 16.46
CA VAL A 77 -2.16 -11.39 15.66
C VAL A 77 -2.57 -12.56 16.57
N LYS A 78 -3.72 -13.18 16.28
CA LYS A 78 -4.29 -14.31 17.03
C LYS A 78 -4.69 -15.47 16.13
N THR A 79 -5.02 -15.21 14.88
CA THR A 79 -5.54 -16.21 13.95
C THR A 79 -4.65 -16.30 12.70
N ARG A 80 -4.81 -17.36 11.93
CA ARG A 80 -4.04 -17.54 10.68
C ARG A 80 -4.32 -16.45 9.65
N PRO A 81 -5.56 -16.04 9.37
CA PRO A 81 -5.83 -14.91 8.50
C PRO A 81 -5.15 -13.60 8.93
N GLN A 82 -5.11 -13.32 10.24
CA GLN A 82 -4.43 -12.15 10.79
C GLN A 82 -2.91 -12.20 10.57
N VAL A 83 -2.29 -13.36 10.78
CA VAL A 83 -0.86 -13.57 10.51
C VAL A 83 -0.55 -13.31 9.03
N GLU A 84 -1.33 -13.89 8.12
CA GLU A 84 -1.09 -13.76 6.68
C GLU A 84 -1.40 -12.35 6.16
N TYR A 85 -2.44 -11.71 6.68
CA TYR A 85 -2.69 -10.28 6.45
C TYR A 85 -1.50 -9.42 6.90
N THR A 86 -0.98 -9.66 8.10
CA THR A 86 0.17 -8.91 8.63
C THR A 86 1.43 -9.12 7.79
N LEU A 87 1.72 -10.34 7.35
CA LEU A 87 2.86 -10.60 6.45
C LEU A 87 2.70 -9.86 5.12
N GLY A 88 1.50 -9.86 4.54
CA GLY A 88 1.20 -9.05 3.36
C GLY A 88 1.43 -7.57 3.61
N PHE A 89 0.95 -7.03 4.75
CA PHE A 89 1.08 -5.62 5.11
C PHE A 89 2.55 -5.19 5.29
N LEU A 90 3.37 -6.05 5.87
CA LEU A 90 4.82 -5.82 5.96
C LEU A 90 5.48 -5.74 4.57
N SER A 91 5.00 -6.55 3.61
CA SER A 91 5.48 -6.48 2.23
C SER A 91 5.03 -5.21 1.53
N HIS A 92 3.80 -4.74 1.77
CA HIS A 92 3.33 -3.46 1.26
C HIS A 92 4.27 -2.32 1.71
N TYR A 93 4.51 -2.20 3.00
CA TYR A 93 5.46 -1.23 3.56
C TYR A 93 6.85 -1.32 2.93
N ALA A 94 7.37 -2.55 2.78
CA ALA A 94 8.67 -2.76 2.17
C ALA A 94 8.72 -2.31 0.71
N ALA A 95 7.68 -2.62 -0.08
CA ALA A 95 7.60 -2.27 -1.48
C ALA A 95 7.47 -0.76 -1.69
N ASP A 96 6.59 -0.13 -0.94
CA ASP A 96 6.36 1.30 -1.03
C ASP A 96 7.60 2.12 -0.69
N THR A 97 8.23 1.84 0.45
CA THR A 97 9.46 2.56 0.86
C THR A 97 10.62 2.42 -0.12
N VAL A 98 10.59 1.43 -1.04
CA VAL A 98 11.61 1.24 -2.08
C VAL A 98 11.21 1.86 -3.41
N VAL A 99 9.94 1.74 -3.81
CA VAL A 99 9.50 2.04 -5.17
C VAL A 99 8.88 3.43 -5.30
N HIS A 100 8.14 3.89 -4.30
CA HIS A 100 7.44 5.19 -4.36
C HIS A 100 8.35 6.40 -4.59
N PRO A 101 9.57 6.51 -4.03
CA PRO A 101 10.45 7.62 -4.36
C PRO A 101 10.69 7.77 -5.88
N PHE A 102 10.86 6.63 -6.60
CA PHE A 102 10.94 6.63 -8.05
C PHE A 102 9.64 7.08 -8.73
N ILE A 103 8.49 6.57 -8.26
CA ILE A 103 7.17 6.97 -8.80
C ILE A 103 6.99 8.49 -8.64
N CYS A 104 7.32 9.04 -7.47
CA CYS A 104 7.27 10.48 -7.22
C CYS A 104 8.21 11.27 -8.14
N ALA A 105 9.45 10.78 -8.35
CA ALA A 105 10.39 11.37 -9.27
C ALA A 105 9.84 11.45 -10.69
N MET A 106 9.21 10.37 -11.18
CA MET A 106 8.65 10.31 -12.54
C MET A 106 7.38 11.15 -12.71
N CYS A 107 6.72 11.53 -11.62
CA CYS A 107 5.55 12.40 -11.63
C CYS A 107 5.89 13.90 -11.43
N ALA A 108 7.15 14.23 -11.17
CA ALA A 108 7.61 15.60 -11.00
C ALA A 108 7.43 16.43 -12.30
N PRO A 109 7.36 17.78 -12.22
CA PRO A 109 7.23 18.62 -13.40
C PRO A 109 8.33 18.34 -14.43
N GLY A 110 7.94 18.16 -15.69
CA GLY A 110 8.86 17.86 -16.81
C GLY A 110 9.18 16.37 -16.99
N GLN A 111 8.75 15.50 -16.09
CA GLN A 111 8.96 14.06 -16.18
C GLN A 111 7.86 13.36 -17.00
N PRO A 112 8.06 12.10 -17.44
CA PRO A 112 7.15 11.38 -18.34
C PRO A 112 5.70 11.26 -17.85
N TYR A 113 5.50 11.21 -16.52
CA TYR A 113 4.19 11.06 -15.88
C TYR A 113 3.76 12.30 -15.10
N ALA A 114 4.36 13.47 -15.40
CA ALA A 114 3.94 14.72 -14.80
C ALA A 114 2.46 15.02 -15.11
N GLY A 115 1.76 15.53 -14.12
CA GLY A 115 0.38 15.96 -14.27
C GLY A 115 -0.65 15.05 -13.58
N LYS A 116 -1.92 15.47 -13.70
CA LYS A 116 -3.02 14.83 -13.00
C LYS A 116 -3.25 13.39 -13.50
N GLY A 117 -3.28 12.44 -12.58
CA GLY A 117 -3.47 11.01 -12.89
C GLY A 117 -2.22 10.29 -13.39
N GLY A 118 -1.07 10.99 -13.54
CA GLY A 118 0.19 10.39 -13.99
C GLY A 118 0.70 9.32 -13.04
N HIS A 119 0.57 9.55 -11.74
CA HIS A 119 0.92 8.60 -10.68
C HIS A 119 0.17 7.27 -10.87
N GLY A 120 -1.16 7.28 -10.82
CA GLY A 120 -1.96 6.06 -11.02
C GLY A 120 -1.75 5.43 -12.40
N TYR A 121 -1.52 6.26 -13.45
CA TYR A 121 -1.19 5.72 -14.77
C TYR A 121 0.12 4.91 -14.76
N LEU A 122 1.18 5.42 -14.12
CA LEU A 122 2.48 4.74 -14.05
C LEU A 122 2.34 3.40 -13.32
N GLU A 123 1.63 3.39 -12.22
CA GLU A 123 1.39 2.20 -11.41
C GLU A 123 0.58 1.13 -12.15
N ILE A 124 -0.54 1.52 -12.79
CA ILE A 124 -1.31 0.62 -13.65
C ILE A 124 -0.50 0.12 -14.85
N ALA A 125 0.38 0.94 -15.40
CA ALA A 125 1.23 0.51 -16.50
C ALA A 125 2.27 -0.52 -16.05
N LEU A 126 2.80 -0.36 -14.83
CA LEU A 126 3.68 -1.35 -14.19
C LEU A 126 2.91 -2.66 -13.93
N ASP A 127 1.75 -2.59 -13.27
CA ASP A 127 0.89 -3.75 -13.02
C ASP A 127 0.55 -4.50 -14.30
N SER A 128 0.15 -3.78 -15.36
CA SER A 128 -0.17 -4.38 -16.66
C SER A 128 1.02 -5.06 -17.30
N THR A 129 2.23 -4.49 -17.14
CA THR A 129 3.47 -5.06 -17.67
C THR A 129 3.82 -6.35 -16.93
N LEU A 130 3.84 -6.30 -15.60
CA LEU A 130 4.19 -7.45 -14.76
C LEU A 130 3.15 -8.58 -14.86
N HIS A 131 1.87 -8.23 -14.96
CA HIS A 131 0.82 -9.22 -15.18
C HIS A 131 0.93 -9.90 -16.54
N ALA A 132 1.33 -9.14 -17.58
CA ALA A 132 1.61 -9.71 -18.90
C ALA A 132 2.82 -10.66 -18.90
N GLU A 133 3.87 -10.34 -18.14
CA GLU A 133 5.04 -11.21 -17.94
C GLU A 133 4.65 -12.54 -17.27
N ASP A 134 3.84 -12.47 -16.22
CA ASP A 134 3.49 -13.64 -15.41
C ASP A 134 2.37 -14.52 -16.04
N THR A 135 1.42 -13.92 -16.79
CA THR A 135 0.20 -14.60 -17.25
C THR A 135 -0.02 -14.56 -18.77
N GLY A 136 0.75 -13.75 -19.49
CA GLY A 136 0.53 -13.49 -20.92
C GLY A 136 -0.56 -12.44 -21.21
N SER A 137 -1.20 -11.86 -20.21
CA SER A 137 -2.27 -10.85 -20.35
C SER A 137 -1.92 -9.55 -19.64
N ALA A 138 -1.98 -8.43 -20.35
CA ALA A 138 -1.82 -7.11 -19.73
C ALA A 138 -3.10 -6.62 -19.00
N LEU A 139 -4.23 -7.33 -19.13
CA LEU A 139 -5.46 -7.01 -18.41
C LEU A 139 -5.39 -7.60 -17.02
N VAL A 140 -5.41 -6.76 -16.01
CA VAL A 140 -5.28 -7.16 -14.60
C VAL A 140 -6.68 -7.35 -13.98
N PRO A 141 -7.09 -8.58 -13.64
CA PRO A 141 -8.39 -8.83 -12.99
C PRO A 141 -8.36 -8.36 -11.54
N VAL A 142 -9.52 -8.00 -10.99
CA VAL A 142 -9.63 -7.58 -9.58
C VAL A 142 -9.21 -8.68 -8.59
N ASP A 143 -9.47 -9.94 -8.91
CA ASP A 143 -9.14 -11.08 -8.05
C ASP A 143 -7.63 -11.33 -7.95
N ASP A 144 -6.83 -10.85 -8.91
CA ASP A 144 -5.37 -10.92 -8.84
C ASP A 144 -4.76 -9.75 -8.04
N VAL A 145 -5.54 -8.69 -7.81
CA VAL A 145 -5.13 -7.44 -7.15
C VAL A 145 -5.67 -7.35 -5.73
N SER A 146 -6.96 -7.53 -5.57
CA SER A 146 -7.69 -7.33 -4.31
C SER A 146 -8.78 -8.38 -4.14
N PRO A 147 -8.43 -9.67 -4.10
CA PRO A 147 -9.41 -10.72 -3.82
C PRO A 147 -10.07 -10.44 -2.47
N LEU A 148 -11.39 -10.58 -2.42
CA LEU A 148 -12.11 -10.33 -1.18
C LEU A 148 -11.90 -11.52 -0.22
N PRO A 149 -11.40 -11.30 1.02
CA PRO A 149 -11.35 -12.34 2.04
C PRO A 149 -12.73 -12.92 2.32
N THR A 150 -12.79 -14.19 2.75
CA THR A 150 -14.05 -14.81 3.22
C THR A 150 -14.65 -14.03 4.38
N GLY A 151 -15.93 -14.28 4.71
CA GLY A 151 -16.58 -13.56 5.82
C GLY A 151 -15.85 -13.73 7.16
N GLU A 152 -15.33 -14.93 7.44
CA GLU A 152 -14.55 -15.21 8.66
C GLU A 152 -13.16 -14.56 8.62
N GLU A 153 -12.44 -14.67 7.51
CA GLU A 153 -11.15 -14.01 7.33
C GLU A 153 -11.29 -12.48 7.44
N LEU A 154 -12.34 -11.91 6.84
CA LEU A 154 -12.61 -10.48 6.89
C LEU A 154 -12.93 -10.00 8.31
N ALA A 155 -13.71 -10.77 9.07
CA ALA A 155 -14.01 -10.50 10.48
C ALA A 155 -12.73 -10.51 11.33
N ASP A 156 -11.86 -11.50 11.12
CA ASP A 156 -10.57 -11.58 11.80
C ASP A 156 -9.67 -10.39 11.50
N ILE A 157 -9.55 -10.02 10.21
CA ILE A 157 -8.72 -8.91 9.76
C ILE A 157 -9.23 -7.58 10.33
N THR A 158 -10.54 -7.34 10.27
CA THR A 158 -11.12 -6.08 10.74
C THR A 158 -11.06 -5.93 12.26
N ALA A 159 -11.17 -7.04 13.02
CA ALA A 159 -10.94 -7.03 14.46
C ALA A 159 -9.48 -6.69 14.82
N LEU A 160 -8.50 -7.22 14.07
CA LEU A 160 -7.09 -6.85 14.22
C LEU A 160 -6.87 -5.36 13.90
N LEU A 161 -7.37 -4.90 12.76
CA LEU A 161 -7.25 -3.50 12.34
C LEU A 161 -7.87 -2.54 13.35
N HIS A 162 -9.08 -2.83 13.85
CA HIS A 162 -9.73 -2.02 14.88
C HIS A 162 -8.82 -1.84 16.12
N THR A 163 -8.28 -2.95 16.64
CA THR A 163 -7.36 -2.92 17.80
C THR A 163 -6.13 -2.07 17.49
N CYS A 164 -5.47 -2.30 16.37
CA CYS A 164 -4.21 -1.62 16.03
C CYS A 164 -4.40 -0.13 15.70
N LEU A 165 -5.51 0.24 15.07
CA LEU A 165 -5.85 1.63 14.79
C LEU A 165 -6.15 2.41 16.07
N LEU A 166 -6.88 1.78 17.01
CA LEU A 166 -7.13 2.38 18.32
C LEU A 166 -5.83 2.57 19.10
N GLU A 167 -4.97 1.53 19.18
CA GLU A 167 -3.69 1.60 19.90
C GLU A 167 -2.72 2.63 19.32
N THR A 168 -2.64 2.73 17.99
CA THR A 168 -1.60 3.52 17.33
C THR A 168 -2.04 4.96 17.09
N TYR A 169 -3.27 5.14 16.61
CA TYR A 169 -3.77 6.45 16.15
C TYR A 169 -4.87 7.03 17.05
N GLY A 170 -5.35 6.28 18.05
CA GLY A 170 -6.51 6.66 18.87
C GLY A 170 -7.84 6.64 18.12
N GLU A 171 -7.90 5.92 16.99
CA GLU A 171 -9.06 5.89 16.09
C GLU A 171 -9.96 4.69 16.40
N ASP A 172 -11.09 4.93 17.07
CA ASP A 172 -12.11 3.93 17.40
C ASP A 172 -13.09 3.75 16.23
N ILE A 173 -12.71 2.93 15.25
CA ILE A 173 -13.45 2.75 14.00
C ILE A 173 -14.28 1.46 14.07
N PRO A 174 -15.61 1.52 13.84
CA PRO A 174 -16.43 0.32 13.77
C PRO A 174 -15.89 -0.70 12.74
N VAL A 175 -15.84 -1.97 13.13
CA VAL A 175 -15.33 -3.06 12.27
C VAL A 175 -16.09 -3.16 10.94
N GLU A 176 -17.36 -2.78 10.93
CA GLU A 176 -18.20 -2.75 9.73
C GLU A 176 -17.69 -1.73 8.70
N TYR A 177 -17.13 -0.59 9.15
CA TYR A 177 -16.57 0.41 8.23
C TYR A 177 -15.26 -0.06 7.63
N LEU A 178 -14.46 -0.79 8.42
CA LEU A 178 -13.25 -1.44 7.93
C LEU A 178 -13.59 -2.54 6.91
N ALA A 179 -14.61 -3.37 7.18
CA ALA A 179 -15.08 -4.37 6.24
C ALA A 179 -15.61 -3.74 4.93
N ASP A 180 -16.38 -2.66 5.05
CA ASP A 180 -16.89 -1.94 3.89
C ASP A 180 -15.76 -1.34 3.04
N ALA A 181 -14.63 -0.95 3.62
CA ALA A 181 -13.47 -0.46 2.86
C ALA A 181 -12.90 -1.54 1.92
N PHE A 182 -12.82 -2.81 2.35
CA PHE A 182 -12.42 -3.94 1.49
C PHE A 182 -13.45 -4.19 0.38
N TRP A 183 -14.75 -4.16 0.72
CA TRP A 183 -15.82 -4.30 -0.26
C TRP A 183 -15.82 -3.18 -1.29
N ASP A 184 -15.64 -1.93 -0.86
CA ASP A 184 -15.59 -0.78 -1.74
C ASP A 184 -14.38 -0.85 -2.67
N THR A 185 -13.23 -1.28 -2.16
CA THR A 185 -12.01 -1.52 -2.94
C THR A 185 -12.24 -2.59 -4.01
N TYR A 186 -12.78 -3.74 -3.62
CA TYR A 186 -13.07 -4.82 -4.56
C TYR A 186 -14.01 -4.37 -5.68
N ARG A 187 -15.11 -3.69 -5.32
CA ARG A 187 -16.10 -3.19 -6.29
C ARG A 187 -15.51 -2.14 -7.22
N LEU A 188 -14.79 -1.16 -6.70
CA LEU A 188 -14.21 -0.09 -7.51
C LEU A 188 -13.11 -0.62 -8.44
N ARG A 189 -12.18 -1.41 -7.92
CA ARG A 189 -11.13 -2.02 -8.75
C ARG A 189 -11.71 -2.95 -9.79
N GLY A 190 -12.83 -3.63 -9.54
CA GLY A 190 -13.56 -4.43 -10.52
C GLY A 190 -14.13 -3.65 -11.71
N LEU A 191 -14.23 -2.31 -11.61
CA LEU A 191 -14.65 -1.45 -12.72
C LEU A 191 -13.51 -1.06 -13.67
N PHE A 192 -12.25 -1.17 -13.23
CA PHE A 192 -11.09 -0.65 -13.98
C PHE A 192 -10.57 -1.58 -15.10
N PRO A 193 -10.70 -2.92 -15.06
CA PRO A 193 -10.32 -3.75 -16.19
C PRO A 193 -11.18 -3.47 -17.43
N SER A 194 -10.54 -3.11 -18.57
CA SER A 194 -11.25 -2.70 -19.78
C SER A 194 -10.67 -3.34 -21.04
N LYS A 195 -10.99 -4.63 -21.27
CA LYS A 195 -10.45 -5.44 -22.36
C LYS A 195 -10.50 -4.75 -23.75
N HIS A 196 -11.58 -4.02 -24.04
CA HIS A 196 -11.79 -3.36 -25.34
C HIS A 196 -11.75 -1.82 -25.24
N GLY A 197 -11.30 -1.26 -24.12
CA GLY A 197 -11.22 0.19 -23.91
C GLY A 197 -12.54 0.92 -23.70
N LEU A 198 -13.71 0.23 -23.77
CA LEU A 198 -15.03 0.86 -23.65
C LEU A 198 -15.23 1.56 -22.30
N ARG A 199 -14.85 0.90 -21.19
CA ARG A 199 -14.94 1.51 -19.86
C ARG A 199 -14.02 2.73 -19.74
N ARG A 200 -12.85 2.72 -20.40
CA ARG A 200 -11.94 3.85 -20.45
C ARG A 200 -12.57 5.05 -21.14
N VAL A 201 -13.23 4.85 -22.29
CA VAL A 201 -13.95 5.91 -23.00
C VAL A 201 -15.08 6.46 -22.11
N PHE A 202 -15.85 5.58 -21.48
CA PHE A 202 -16.92 5.98 -20.57
C PHE A 202 -16.37 6.84 -19.41
N PHE A 203 -15.34 6.36 -18.70
CA PHE A 203 -14.75 7.14 -17.60
C PHE A 203 -14.15 8.45 -18.09
N TRP A 204 -13.50 8.49 -19.25
CA TRP A 204 -12.98 9.72 -19.84
C TRP A 204 -14.05 10.78 -20.11
N LEU A 205 -15.28 10.36 -20.46
CA LEU A 205 -16.40 11.27 -20.65
C LEU A 205 -16.95 11.84 -19.34
N VAL A 206 -17.00 11.03 -18.28
CA VAL A 206 -17.65 11.42 -17.02
C VAL A 206 -16.69 12.00 -15.97
N GLU A 207 -15.39 11.67 -16.01
CA GLU A 207 -14.41 12.09 -15.00
C GLU A 207 -14.22 13.60 -14.81
N PRO A 208 -14.48 14.49 -15.82
CA PRO A 208 -14.48 15.91 -15.57
C PRO A 208 -15.44 16.37 -14.47
N LEU A 209 -16.49 15.60 -14.21
CA LEU A 209 -17.49 15.85 -13.15
C LEU A 209 -16.99 15.41 -11.77
N PHE A 210 -15.95 14.53 -11.70
CA PHE A 210 -15.50 13.84 -10.48
C PHE A 210 -14.05 14.14 -10.08
N GLY A 211 -13.44 15.16 -10.63
CA GLY A 211 -12.08 15.49 -10.23
C GLY A 211 -11.18 15.89 -11.40
N GLY A 212 -11.68 15.83 -12.63
CA GLY A 212 -10.99 16.22 -13.87
C GLY A 212 -10.34 15.05 -14.59
N ARG A 213 -9.88 15.30 -15.82
CA ARG A 213 -9.34 14.28 -16.72
C ARG A 213 -8.09 13.61 -16.14
N GLY A 214 -8.01 12.30 -16.30
CA GLY A 214 -6.92 11.47 -15.81
C GLY A 214 -7.16 10.91 -14.40
N PHE A 215 -8.09 11.48 -13.61
CA PHE A 215 -8.32 11.08 -12.23
C PHE A 215 -8.84 9.63 -12.11
N ILE A 216 -9.78 9.23 -12.95
CA ILE A 216 -10.33 7.86 -12.95
C ILE A 216 -9.66 7.04 -14.06
N THR A 217 -9.53 7.62 -15.26
CA THR A 217 -8.97 6.90 -16.40
C THR A 217 -7.49 6.53 -16.24
N GLY A 218 -6.74 7.20 -15.34
CA GLY A 218 -5.41 6.79 -14.93
C GLY A 218 -5.39 5.34 -14.42
N HIS A 219 -6.40 4.92 -13.68
CA HIS A 219 -6.51 3.60 -13.06
C HIS A 219 -7.12 2.50 -13.95
N VAL A 220 -7.48 2.80 -15.20
CA VAL A 220 -8.11 1.80 -16.10
C VAL A 220 -7.06 0.97 -16.82
N SER A 221 -6.97 -0.33 -16.50
CA SER A 221 -6.08 -1.29 -17.17
C SER A 221 -6.66 -1.79 -18.52
N PRO A 222 -5.84 -2.30 -19.45
CA PRO A 222 -4.38 -2.30 -19.43
C PRO A 222 -3.77 -0.95 -19.81
N ARG A 223 -2.55 -0.69 -19.31
CA ARG A 223 -1.72 0.46 -19.70
C ARG A 223 -0.34 -0.02 -20.12
N GLN A 224 0.41 0.86 -20.77
CA GLN A 224 1.79 0.60 -21.19
C GLN A 224 2.72 1.60 -20.54
N LEU A 225 3.87 1.12 -20.09
CA LEU A 225 4.94 1.97 -19.60
C LEU A 225 5.48 2.86 -20.72
N ASP A 226 5.81 4.10 -20.38
CA ASP A 226 6.48 5.02 -21.28
C ASP A 226 7.90 4.50 -21.53
N LYS A 227 8.29 4.44 -22.80
CA LYS A 227 9.64 4.01 -23.21
C LYS A 227 10.75 5.01 -22.81
N ARG A 228 10.38 6.19 -22.33
CA ARG A 228 11.31 7.23 -21.86
C ARG A 228 11.61 7.12 -20.36
N LEU A 229 11.12 6.10 -19.66
CA LEU A 229 11.51 5.86 -18.27
C LEU A 229 13.03 5.74 -18.21
N PRO A 230 13.70 6.51 -17.33
CA PRO A 230 15.15 6.51 -17.24
C PRO A 230 15.66 5.27 -16.53
N ASP A 231 16.90 4.88 -16.85
CA ASP A 231 17.66 3.85 -16.13
C ASP A 231 18.40 4.41 -14.91
N ASP A 232 18.51 5.75 -14.81
CA ASP A 232 19.08 6.47 -13.67
C ASP A 232 18.16 7.61 -13.24
N TRP A 233 18.12 7.92 -11.96
CA TRP A 233 17.23 8.92 -11.41
C TRP A 233 17.75 9.50 -10.10
N THR A 234 17.24 10.66 -9.71
CA THR A 234 17.55 11.29 -8.43
C THR A 234 16.31 11.24 -7.53
N ASP A 235 16.50 10.75 -6.32
CA ASP A 235 15.47 10.72 -5.29
C ASP A 235 15.06 12.16 -4.93
N PRO A 236 13.78 12.53 -5.10
CA PRO A 236 13.33 13.91 -4.87
C PRO A 236 13.32 14.31 -3.39
N PHE A 237 13.44 13.35 -2.47
CA PHE A 237 13.37 13.59 -1.04
C PHE A 237 14.74 13.62 -0.37
N THR A 238 15.67 12.78 -0.83
CA THR A 238 17.03 12.70 -0.27
C THR A 238 18.07 13.40 -1.14
N GLY A 239 17.78 13.61 -2.42
CA GLY A 239 18.75 14.11 -3.40
C GLY A 239 19.78 13.06 -3.83
N GLU A 240 19.66 11.82 -3.38
CA GLU A 240 20.57 10.74 -3.74
C GLU A 240 20.35 10.32 -5.20
N HIS A 241 21.46 10.12 -5.93
CA HIS A 241 21.43 9.59 -7.28
C HIS A 241 21.46 8.07 -7.27
N HIS A 242 20.55 7.44 -8.01
CA HIS A 242 20.41 6.00 -8.11
C HIS A 242 20.66 5.52 -9.53
N ASP A 243 21.53 4.54 -9.66
CA ASP A 243 21.72 3.76 -10.88
C ASP A 243 20.66 2.65 -10.96
N GLY A 244 20.09 2.45 -12.14
CA GLY A 244 19.00 1.50 -12.38
C GLY A 244 17.61 2.12 -12.16
N GLY A 245 16.74 1.89 -13.15
CA GLY A 245 15.37 2.40 -13.15
C GLY A 245 14.38 1.52 -12.39
N LEU A 246 13.10 1.67 -12.71
CA LEU A 246 11.98 1.00 -12.05
C LEU A 246 12.17 -0.52 -11.84
N PHE A 247 12.62 -1.22 -12.89
CA PHE A 247 12.78 -2.67 -12.82
C PHE A 247 13.93 -3.12 -11.92
N ALA A 248 14.93 -2.27 -11.66
CA ALA A 248 16.00 -2.55 -10.70
C ALA A 248 15.54 -2.41 -9.24
N LEU A 249 14.43 -1.68 -8.99
CA LEU A 249 13.86 -1.53 -7.66
C LEU A 249 13.01 -2.73 -7.23
N LEU A 250 12.39 -3.45 -8.18
CA LEU A 250 11.50 -4.57 -7.85
C LEU A 250 12.20 -5.70 -7.07
N PRO A 251 13.40 -6.18 -7.46
CA PRO A 251 14.13 -7.15 -6.65
C PRO A 251 14.51 -6.61 -5.26
N LYS A 252 14.80 -5.31 -5.13
CA LYS A 252 15.08 -4.68 -3.82
C LYS A 252 13.85 -4.66 -2.93
N ALA A 253 12.66 -4.42 -3.51
CA ALA A 253 11.39 -4.48 -2.80
C ALA A 253 11.09 -5.90 -2.30
N VAL A 254 11.30 -6.92 -3.14
CA VAL A 254 11.18 -8.33 -2.75
C VAL A 254 12.12 -8.65 -1.60
N PHE A 255 13.42 -8.32 -1.71
CA PHE A 255 14.40 -8.57 -0.68
C PHE A 255 14.07 -7.89 0.66
N ARG A 256 13.62 -6.63 0.63
CA ARG A 256 13.17 -5.94 1.86
C ARG A 256 11.93 -6.61 2.46
N SER A 257 11.01 -7.08 1.63
CA SER A 257 9.81 -7.82 2.07
C SER A 257 10.19 -9.13 2.75
N GLU A 258 11.17 -9.88 2.20
CA GLU A 258 11.74 -11.09 2.82
C GLU A 258 12.30 -10.81 4.20
N GLN A 259 13.05 -9.71 4.35
CA GLN A 259 13.63 -9.30 5.63
C GLN A 259 12.56 -9.01 6.69
N PHE A 260 11.51 -8.26 6.33
CA PHE A 260 10.45 -7.90 7.28
C PHE A 260 9.55 -9.08 7.62
N MET A 261 9.15 -9.89 6.63
CA MET A 261 8.41 -11.12 6.88
C MET A 261 9.21 -12.11 7.74
N GLY A 262 10.51 -12.32 7.41
CA GLY A 262 11.40 -13.17 8.17
C GLY A 262 11.58 -12.69 9.62
N ALA A 263 11.72 -11.39 9.83
CA ALA A 263 11.80 -10.81 11.17
C ALA A 263 10.52 -11.03 11.98
N ALA A 264 9.33 -10.86 11.36
CA ALA A 264 8.05 -11.13 12.01
C ALA A 264 7.90 -12.60 12.40
N LEU A 265 8.27 -13.52 11.52
CA LEU A 265 8.25 -14.95 11.83
C LEU A 265 9.17 -15.30 13.00
N LEU A 266 10.38 -14.74 13.05
CA LEU A 266 11.31 -14.94 14.17
C LEU A 266 10.78 -14.30 15.47
N TYR A 267 10.14 -13.14 15.39
CA TYR A 267 9.49 -12.47 16.51
C TYR A 267 8.38 -13.36 17.11
N TRP A 268 7.49 -13.89 16.30
CA TRP A 268 6.40 -14.77 16.75
C TRP A 268 6.90 -16.11 17.31
N MET A 269 8.07 -16.55 16.86
CA MET A 269 8.75 -17.74 17.43
C MET A 269 9.54 -17.44 18.72
N ASN A 270 9.49 -16.21 19.25
CA ASN A 270 10.31 -15.73 20.37
C ASN A 270 11.83 -15.88 20.14
N ARG A 271 12.27 -15.78 18.87
CA ARG A 271 13.68 -15.88 18.47
C ARG A 271 14.28 -14.52 18.07
N LEU A 272 13.48 -13.48 18.03
CA LEU A 272 13.89 -12.08 17.82
C LEU A 272 13.27 -11.23 18.93
N PRO A 273 14.08 -10.57 19.77
CA PRO A 273 13.57 -9.69 20.84
C PRO A 273 12.76 -8.52 20.29
N PRO A 274 11.75 -8.00 21.03
CA PRO A 274 10.92 -6.88 20.57
C PRO A 274 11.70 -5.63 20.17
N ALA A 275 12.78 -5.29 20.89
CA ALA A 275 13.60 -4.12 20.57
C ALA A 275 14.34 -4.29 19.22
N GLU A 276 14.95 -5.44 18.98
CA GLU A 276 15.62 -5.75 17.71
C GLU A 276 14.62 -5.85 16.55
N PHE A 277 13.42 -6.38 16.82
CA PHE A 277 12.34 -6.39 15.82
C PHE A 277 11.91 -4.98 15.44
N ALA A 278 11.74 -4.07 16.42
CA ALA A 278 11.40 -2.69 16.19
C ALA A 278 12.48 -1.96 15.37
N GLU A 279 13.76 -2.18 15.70
CA GLU A 279 14.88 -1.63 14.96
C GLU A 279 14.91 -2.09 13.50
N LYS A 280 14.66 -3.39 13.25
CA LYS A 280 14.63 -3.96 11.89
C LYS A 280 13.49 -3.39 11.04
N LEU A 281 12.31 -3.17 11.60
CA LEU A 281 11.19 -2.58 10.87
C LEU A 281 11.43 -1.10 10.60
N GLY A 282 12.01 -0.38 11.56
CA GLY A 282 12.11 1.08 11.52
C GLY A 282 10.74 1.75 11.47
N SER A 283 10.74 3.03 11.12
CA SER A 283 9.54 3.84 10.87
C SER A 283 9.85 4.78 9.71
N MET A 284 9.32 4.51 8.53
CA MET A 284 9.58 5.27 7.31
C MET A 284 8.27 5.66 6.63
N SER A 285 8.25 6.83 5.98
CA SER A 285 7.18 7.20 5.07
C SER A 285 7.12 6.21 3.90
N TYR A 286 5.94 5.69 3.61
CA TYR A 286 5.72 4.81 2.46
C TYR A 286 5.94 5.58 1.14
N LEU A 287 5.60 6.88 1.14
CA LEU A 287 5.73 7.72 -0.06
C LEU A 287 7.17 8.18 -0.31
N GLN A 288 7.91 8.50 0.76
CA GLN A 288 9.20 9.15 0.68
C GLN A 288 10.38 8.23 0.95
N GLY A 289 10.15 7.07 1.58
CA GLY A 289 11.21 6.14 1.94
C GLY A 289 12.18 6.66 3.03
N ILE A 290 11.85 7.78 3.68
CA ILE A 290 12.65 8.40 4.75
C ILE A 290 12.01 8.19 6.12
N ALA A 291 12.80 8.32 7.19
CA ALA A 291 12.33 8.15 8.56
C ALA A 291 11.19 9.11 8.92
N THR A 292 10.17 8.58 9.61
CA THR A 292 9.03 9.35 10.13
C THR A 292 9.08 9.44 11.65
N PRO A 293 8.55 10.54 12.26
CA PRO A 293 8.38 10.62 13.71
C PRO A 293 7.45 9.51 14.22
N GLU A 294 7.81 8.88 15.34
CA GLU A 294 6.96 7.89 16.03
C GLU A 294 6.03 8.50 17.08
N SER A 295 6.31 9.71 17.53
CA SER A 295 5.50 10.47 18.50
C SER A 295 4.68 11.55 17.82
N ASP A 296 3.49 11.86 18.39
CA ASP A 296 2.72 13.04 17.94
C ASP A 296 3.57 14.31 18.08
N PRO A 297 3.63 15.17 17.04
CA PRO A 297 4.41 16.41 17.10
C PRO A 297 3.97 17.36 18.24
N ASP A 298 2.74 17.23 18.75
CA ASP A 298 2.24 18.05 19.86
C ASP A 298 2.71 17.59 21.26
N THR A 299 3.16 16.34 21.43
CA THR A 299 3.67 15.86 22.72
C THR A 299 5.09 16.32 23.02
N THR A 300 5.88 16.63 22.00
CA THR A 300 7.26 17.10 22.17
C THR A 300 7.32 18.54 22.70
N ASN A 301 6.30 19.37 22.41
CA ASN A 301 6.23 20.75 22.90
C ASN A 301 5.76 20.90 24.36
N GLN A 302 5.18 19.86 24.96
CA GLN A 302 4.78 19.91 26.38
C GLN A 302 5.91 19.52 27.33
N THR A 303 6.79 18.59 26.93
CA THR A 303 7.93 18.15 27.75
C THR A 303 9.06 19.20 27.83
N GLU A 304 9.21 20.03 26.78
CA GLU A 304 10.20 21.15 26.85
C GLU A 304 9.72 22.34 27.69
N LYS A 305 8.42 22.51 27.91
CA LYS A 305 7.85 23.57 28.76
C LYS A 305 7.85 23.22 30.25
N GLU A 306 7.86 21.93 30.62
CA GLU A 306 7.90 21.49 32.02
C GLU A 306 9.33 21.42 32.59
N ASN A 307 10.37 21.45 31.76
CA ASN A 307 11.77 21.44 32.19
C ASN A 307 12.40 22.84 32.26
N THR A 308 11.60 23.93 32.15
CA THR A 308 12.10 25.31 32.20
C THR A 308 11.38 26.15 33.30
N VAL A 309 11.13 25.53 34.45
CA VAL A 309 10.69 26.27 35.68
C VAL A 309 11.63 25.95 36.84
#